data_350e2f8266160f56a8bd098f8e4abd4b
#
_entry.id   350e2f8266160f56a8bd098f8e4abd4b
#
_cell.length_a   1.000
_cell.length_b   1.000
_cell.length_c   1.000
_cell.angle_alpha   90.00
_cell.angle_beta   90.00
_cell.angle_gamma   90.00
#
_symmetry.space_group_name_H-M   'P 1'
#
loop_
_entity.id
_entity.type
_entity.pdbx_description
1 polymer ?
#
loop_
_entity_poly.entity_id
_entity_poly.type
_entity_poly.pdbx_seq_one_letter_code
_entity_poly.pdbx_strand_id
1 'polypeptide(L)'
;PYDTATNVGSMQKAITAEEAYLVFGLGPAAAMVSPWTDPAFVYGRPASKGTQISIGENIRVPAAKWKLQADADHQIDQSSTLAATIAALATDPNADKALGILGTEIYDKSTNRAKMHALAFRAFGQLRAYWPDRTSTTFDKQNVRDGHYPLWSYVQYLTPVGTNGKATKAGVQTILDALTGAPVTFTPAFDPIDD
;
A
#
# COMPACT_ATOMS: atom_id res chain seq x y z
N PRO A 1 -0.64 4.65 -4.61
CA PRO A 1 -1.05 4.78 -3.21
C PRO A 1 -0.98 3.44 -2.48
N TYR A 2 -0.80 3.50 -1.18
CA TYR A 2 -0.70 2.33 -0.32
C TYR A 2 -1.74 2.44 0.79
N ASP A 3 -2.48 1.35 1.03
CA ASP A 3 -3.55 1.31 2.00
C ASP A 3 -3.19 0.45 3.21
N THR A 4 -3.64 0.88 4.36
CA THR A 4 -3.91 -0.02 5.46
C THR A 4 -5.28 -0.66 5.23
N ALA A 5 -5.35 -1.97 5.28
CA ALA A 5 -6.54 -2.73 4.97
C ALA A 5 -6.92 -3.68 6.11
N THR A 6 -8.20 -3.90 6.25
CA THR A 6 -8.79 -4.90 7.13
C THR A 6 -9.90 -5.65 6.37
N ASN A 7 -10.57 -6.60 7.01
CA ASN A 7 -11.67 -7.35 6.43
C ASN A 7 -13.03 -6.70 6.72
N VAL A 8 -14.07 -7.11 6.01
CA VAL A 8 -15.42 -6.55 6.14
C VAL A 8 -16.12 -6.90 7.46
N GLY A 9 -15.61 -7.85 8.24
CA GLY A 9 -16.08 -8.15 9.59
C GLY A 9 -15.60 -7.13 10.62
N SER A 10 -14.58 -6.33 10.30
CA SER A 10 -14.06 -5.30 11.20
C SER A 10 -14.96 -4.06 11.23
N MET A 11 -15.15 -3.52 12.42
CA MET A 11 -15.84 -2.25 12.66
C MET A 11 -14.95 -1.02 12.42
N GLN A 12 -13.64 -1.22 12.27
CA GLN A 12 -12.67 -0.16 12.08
C GLN A 12 -12.81 0.49 10.71
N LYS A 13 -12.80 1.82 10.65
CA LYS A 13 -12.94 2.61 9.41
C LYS A 13 -11.71 3.47 9.11
N ALA A 14 -10.88 3.71 10.11
CA ALA A 14 -9.71 4.56 9.98
C ALA A 14 -8.58 4.10 10.90
N ILE A 15 -7.37 4.53 10.57
CA ILE A 15 -6.19 4.45 11.42
C ILE A 15 -5.45 5.78 11.35
N THR A 16 -4.92 6.24 12.46
CA THR A 16 -4.10 7.46 12.50
C THR A 16 -2.61 7.12 12.37
N ALA A 17 -1.81 8.12 12.00
CA ALA A 17 -0.36 7.96 11.95
C ALA A 17 0.22 7.61 13.33
N GLU A 18 -0.37 8.15 14.41
CA GLU A 18 0.01 7.84 15.78
C GLU A 18 -0.29 6.39 16.14
N GLU A 19 -1.49 5.89 15.83
CA GLU A 19 -1.86 4.49 16.05
C GLU A 19 -0.97 3.56 15.21
N ALA A 20 -0.77 3.86 13.94
CA ALA A 20 0.10 3.09 13.05
C ALA A 20 1.57 3.09 13.54
N TYR A 21 2.07 4.23 14.03
CA TYR A 21 3.39 4.31 14.67
C TYR A 21 3.49 3.35 15.85
N LEU A 22 2.49 3.35 16.73
CA LEU A 22 2.47 2.49 17.92
C LEU A 22 2.36 1.01 17.51
N VAL A 23 1.40 0.66 16.66
CA VAL A 23 1.14 -0.75 16.27
C VAL A 23 2.30 -1.33 15.48
N PHE A 24 2.81 -0.64 14.48
CA PHE A 24 3.91 -1.15 13.65
C PHE A 24 5.28 -0.93 14.30
N GLY A 25 5.52 0.25 14.85
CA GLY A 25 6.80 0.62 15.44
C GLY A 25 7.11 -0.12 16.73
N LEU A 26 6.20 -0.10 17.71
CA LEU A 26 6.38 -0.75 19.02
C LEU A 26 5.88 -2.19 19.04
N GLY A 27 5.05 -2.57 18.10
CA GLY A 27 4.38 -3.86 18.03
C GLY A 27 3.03 -3.89 18.76
N PRO A 28 2.06 -4.66 18.26
CA PRO A 28 0.67 -4.64 18.73
C PRO A 28 0.51 -4.87 20.24
N ALA A 29 1.21 -5.87 20.79
CA ALA A 29 1.10 -6.21 22.21
C ALA A 29 1.66 -5.12 23.13
N ALA A 30 2.72 -4.43 22.73
CA ALA A 30 3.34 -3.36 23.54
C ALA A 30 2.59 -2.03 23.40
N ALA A 31 2.02 -1.79 22.22
CA ALA A 31 1.32 -0.54 21.90
C ALA A 31 -0.02 -0.39 22.62
N MET A 32 -0.70 -1.51 22.89
CA MET A 32 -2.03 -1.54 23.52
C MET A 32 -3.09 -0.69 22.79
N VAL A 33 -2.97 -0.54 21.48
CA VAL A 33 -3.91 0.22 20.63
C VAL A 33 -5.06 -0.71 20.23
N SER A 34 -6.20 -0.58 20.89
CA SER A 34 -7.40 -1.37 20.55
C SER A 34 -7.93 -0.97 19.17
N PRO A 35 -8.37 -1.95 18.33
CA PRO A 35 -8.43 -3.39 18.60
C PRO A 35 -7.13 -4.14 18.24
N TRP A 36 -6.11 -3.47 17.73
CA TRP A 36 -4.87 -4.04 17.17
C TRP A 36 -3.82 -4.35 18.24
N THR A 37 -4.23 -5.08 19.27
CA THR A 37 -3.37 -5.42 20.43
C THR A 37 -2.73 -6.79 20.33
N ASP A 38 -3.16 -7.61 19.38
CA ASP A 38 -2.75 -8.99 19.20
C ASP A 38 -1.88 -9.14 17.94
N PRO A 39 -0.57 -9.45 18.10
CA PRO A 39 0.32 -9.60 16.95
C PRO A 39 -0.13 -10.67 15.95
N ALA A 40 -0.89 -11.68 16.39
CA ALA A 40 -1.38 -12.75 15.51
C ALA A 40 -2.32 -12.26 14.40
N PHE A 41 -2.85 -11.05 14.49
CA PHE A 41 -3.79 -10.48 13.52
C PHE A 41 -3.25 -9.26 12.77
N VAL A 42 -1.98 -8.88 13.01
CA VAL A 42 -1.35 -7.75 12.33
C VAL A 42 -0.29 -8.24 11.36
N TYR A 43 -0.53 -8.00 10.08
CA TYR A 43 0.27 -8.54 8.98
C TYR A 43 1.03 -7.45 8.26
N GLY A 44 2.33 -7.64 8.13
CA GLY A 44 3.22 -6.79 7.35
C GLY A 44 3.78 -7.51 6.14
N ARG A 45 4.64 -6.80 5.43
CA ARG A 45 5.49 -7.34 4.37
C ARG A 45 6.96 -7.14 4.78
N PRO A 46 7.93 -7.80 4.14
CA PRO A 46 9.34 -7.52 4.39
C PRO A 46 9.66 -6.02 4.32
N ALA A 47 10.51 -5.53 5.20
CA ALA A 47 10.84 -4.11 5.35
C ALA A 47 11.34 -3.43 4.07
N SER A 48 11.89 -4.21 3.13
CA SER A 48 12.37 -3.73 1.84
C SER A 48 11.27 -3.44 0.81
N LYS A 49 10.01 -3.80 1.09
CA LYS A 49 8.89 -3.55 0.17
C LYS A 49 8.47 -2.08 0.18
N GLY A 50 8.22 -1.53 -1.00
CA GLY A 50 7.84 -0.12 -1.16
C GLY A 50 6.64 0.29 -0.30
N THR A 51 5.65 -0.60 -0.12
CA THR A 51 4.50 -0.35 0.76
C THR A 51 4.92 -0.08 2.21
N GLN A 52 5.88 -0.88 2.74
CA GLN A 52 6.37 -0.72 4.11
C GLN A 52 7.19 0.56 4.24
N ILE A 53 8.05 0.85 3.25
CA ILE A 53 8.89 2.06 3.23
C ILE A 53 8.00 3.30 3.25
N SER A 54 7.00 3.37 2.38
CA SER A 54 6.09 4.52 2.29
C SER A 54 5.32 4.76 3.58
N ILE A 55 4.80 3.71 4.22
CA ILE A 55 4.16 3.86 5.53
C ILE A 55 5.18 4.28 6.59
N GLY A 56 6.38 3.69 6.59
CA GLY A 56 7.44 4.03 7.53
C GLY A 56 7.81 5.51 7.50
N GLU A 57 7.87 6.11 6.33
CA GLU A 57 8.10 7.55 6.16
C GLU A 57 6.96 8.37 6.75
N ASN A 58 5.73 7.99 6.50
CA ASN A 58 4.55 8.70 6.97
C ASN A 58 4.30 8.58 8.48
N ILE A 59 4.71 7.48 9.11
CA ILE A 59 4.64 7.30 10.56
C ILE A 59 5.95 7.65 11.29
N ARG A 60 6.95 8.14 10.56
CA ARG A 60 8.25 8.61 11.08
C ARG A 60 9.08 7.54 11.80
N VAL A 61 8.90 6.27 11.42
CA VAL A 61 9.75 5.17 11.85
C VAL A 61 10.07 4.26 10.67
N PRO A 62 11.35 4.15 10.27
CA PRO A 62 11.73 3.32 9.13
C PRO A 62 11.25 1.88 9.31
N ALA A 63 10.71 1.27 8.25
CA ALA A 63 10.13 -0.07 8.28
C ALA A 63 11.09 -1.13 8.85
N ALA A 64 12.38 -1.02 8.59
CA ALA A 64 13.41 -1.92 9.13
C ALA A 64 13.56 -1.86 10.67
N LYS A 65 13.00 -0.82 11.32
CA LYS A 65 13.03 -0.65 12.78
C LYS A 65 11.72 -1.06 13.45
N TRP A 66 10.71 -1.44 12.69
CA TRP A 66 9.42 -1.85 13.27
C TRP A 66 9.55 -3.13 14.07
N LYS A 67 8.96 -3.15 15.25
CA LYS A 67 8.90 -4.38 16.07
C LYS A 67 8.03 -5.45 15.44
N LEU A 68 7.05 -5.07 14.63
CA LEU A 68 6.28 -6.00 13.79
C LEU A 68 7.20 -6.86 12.90
N GLN A 69 8.35 -6.34 12.46
CA GLN A 69 9.30 -7.07 11.61
C GLN A 69 10.02 -8.22 12.34
N ALA A 70 9.95 -8.28 13.65
CA ALA A 70 10.56 -9.36 14.44
C ALA A 70 9.78 -10.68 14.35
N ASP A 71 8.53 -10.63 13.91
CA ASP A 71 7.68 -11.80 13.74
C ASP A 71 7.63 -12.23 12.27
N ALA A 72 8.41 -13.25 11.93
CA ALA A 72 8.52 -13.74 10.56
C ALA A 72 7.22 -14.37 10.04
N ASP A 73 6.41 -14.95 10.91
CA ASP A 73 5.17 -15.65 10.53
C ASP A 73 4.09 -14.67 10.04
N HIS A 74 4.18 -13.40 10.47
CA HIS A 74 3.27 -12.33 10.06
C HIS A 74 3.85 -11.42 8.97
N GLN A 75 5.02 -11.75 8.44
CA GLN A 75 5.61 -11.10 7.26
C GLN A 75 5.25 -11.86 5.99
N ILE A 76 4.27 -11.37 5.25
CA ILE A 76 3.80 -12.02 4.03
C ILE A 76 4.43 -11.34 2.80
N ASP A 77 5.32 -12.04 2.09
CA ASP A 77 6.05 -11.48 0.94
C ASP A 77 5.13 -11.16 -0.24
N GLN A 78 4.14 -12.00 -0.51
CA GLN A 78 3.21 -11.83 -1.63
C GLN A 78 1.96 -11.04 -1.22
N SER A 79 1.71 -9.91 -1.90
CA SER A 79 0.54 -9.07 -1.62
C SER A 79 -0.80 -9.78 -1.81
N SER A 80 -0.90 -10.69 -2.79
CA SER A 80 -2.10 -11.50 -3.02
C SER A 80 -2.38 -12.47 -1.87
N THR A 81 -1.32 -13.07 -1.30
CA THR A 81 -1.42 -13.93 -0.13
C THR A 81 -1.88 -13.13 1.09
N LEU A 82 -1.30 -11.94 1.31
CA LEU A 82 -1.72 -11.05 2.40
C LEU A 82 -3.18 -10.65 2.25
N ALA A 83 -3.63 -10.30 1.05
CA ALA A 83 -5.03 -10.00 0.78
C ALA A 83 -5.95 -11.19 1.10
N ALA A 84 -5.56 -12.41 0.72
CA ALA A 84 -6.32 -13.62 1.04
C ALA A 84 -6.37 -13.89 2.56
N THR A 85 -5.26 -13.71 3.27
CA THR A 85 -5.17 -13.89 4.72
C THR A 85 -6.12 -12.94 5.45
N ILE A 86 -6.10 -11.63 5.13
CA ILE A 86 -6.99 -10.64 5.73
C ILE A 86 -8.46 -10.97 5.42
N ALA A 87 -8.75 -11.32 4.17
CA ALA A 87 -10.11 -11.64 3.74
C ALA A 87 -10.68 -12.92 4.40
N ALA A 88 -9.83 -13.89 4.72
CA ALA A 88 -10.24 -15.12 5.42
C ALA A 88 -10.76 -14.82 6.83
N LEU A 89 -10.32 -13.75 7.46
CA LEU A 89 -10.75 -13.34 8.80
C LEU A 89 -12.11 -12.62 8.82
N ALA A 90 -12.77 -12.42 7.66
CA ALA A 90 -14.01 -11.64 7.59
C ALA A 90 -15.17 -12.20 8.45
N THR A 91 -15.17 -13.51 8.76
CA THR A 91 -16.15 -14.18 9.62
C THR A 91 -15.57 -14.69 10.93
N ASP A 92 -14.30 -14.35 11.21
CA ASP A 92 -13.62 -14.75 12.44
C ASP A 92 -14.12 -13.91 13.63
N PRO A 93 -14.25 -14.44 14.84
CA PRO A 93 -14.54 -13.64 16.03
C PRO A 93 -13.54 -12.51 16.30
N ASN A 94 -12.31 -12.63 15.78
CA ASN A 94 -11.27 -11.63 15.89
C ASN A 94 -11.15 -10.72 14.64
N ALA A 95 -12.15 -10.72 13.77
CA ALA A 95 -12.15 -9.92 12.54
C ALA A 95 -11.74 -8.45 12.78
N ASP A 96 -12.16 -7.87 13.89
CA ASP A 96 -11.87 -6.47 14.25
C ASP A 96 -10.39 -6.21 14.54
N LYS A 97 -9.64 -7.23 14.95
CA LYS A 97 -8.20 -7.12 15.24
C LYS A 97 -7.32 -7.15 13.97
N ALA A 98 -7.87 -7.58 12.83
CA ALA A 98 -7.10 -7.76 11.61
C ALA A 98 -6.64 -6.43 11.02
N LEU A 99 -5.35 -6.33 10.72
CA LEU A 99 -4.73 -5.18 10.08
C LEU A 99 -3.63 -5.64 9.15
N GLY A 100 -3.53 -5.03 7.97
CA GLY A 100 -2.46 -5.32 7.02
C GLY A 100 -2.16 -4.12 6.12
N ILE A 101 -1.07 -4.23 5.36
CA ILE A 101 -0.60 -3.20 4.44
C ILE A 101 -0.58 -3.75 3.03
N LEU A 102 -1.38 -3.18 2.14
CA LEU A 102 -1.50 -3.57 0.73
C LEU A 102 -1.20 -2.38 -0.19
N GLY A 103 -0.70 -2.66 -1.39
CA GLY A 103 -0.76 -1.68 -2.46
C GLY A 103 -2.19 -1.54 -2.98
N THR A 104 -2.64 -0.33 -3.29
CA THR A 104 -3.99 -0.08 -3.82
C THR A 104 -4.25 -0.83 -5.11
N GLU A 105 -3.25 -0.99 -5.96
CA GLU A 105 -3.37 -1.76 -7.20
C GLU A 105 -3.72 -3.23 -6.95
N ILE A 106 -3.24 -3.79 -5.83
CA ILE A 106 -3.58 -5.16 -5.40
C ILE A 106 -4.96 -5.17 -4.75
N TYR A 107 -5.23 -4.21 -3.86
CA TYR A 107 -6.52 -4.09 -3.19
C TYR A 107 -7.66 -3.94 -4.21
N ASP A 108 -7.52 -3.02 -5.16
CA ASP A 108 -8.56 -2.70 -6.16
C ASP A 108 -8.85 -3.88 -7.12
N LYS A 109 -7.83 -4.68 -7.46
CA LYS A 109 -7.95 -5.82 -8.40
C LYS A 109 -8.14 -7.17 -7.72
N SER A 110 -8.08 -7.24 -6.40
CA SER A 110 -8.17 -8.50 -5.68
C SER A 110 -9.55 -9.14 -5.83
N THR A 111 -9.57 -10.44 -6.10
CA THR A 111 -10.79 -11.27 -6.05
C THR A 111 -11.38 -11.32 -4.63
N ASN A 112 -10.58 -10.99 -3.62
CA ASN A 112 -10.99 -10.91 -2.22
C ASN A 112 -11.53 -9.52 -1.82
N ARG A 113 -11.58 -8.55 -2.75
CA ARG A 113 -11.97 -7.17 -2.46
C ARG A 113 -13.31 -7.06 -1.71
N ALA A 114 -14.30 -7.88 -2.09
CA ALA A 114 -15.61 -7.89 -1.43
C ALA A 114 -15.57 -8.32 0.06
N LYS A 115 -14.46 -8.92 0.50
CA LYS A 115 -14.24 -9.36 1.89
C LYS A 115 -13.28 -8.45 2.67
N MET A 116 -12.82 -7.37 2.04
CA MET A 116 -11.89 -6.40 2.64
C MET A 116 -12.43 -4.99 2.54
N HIS A 117 -11.93 -4.08 3.37
CA HIS A 117 -12.05 -2.64 3.15
C HIS A 117 -10.76 -1.91 3.56
N ALA A 118 -10.47 -0.83 2.86
CA ALA A 118 -9.38 0.06 3.20
C ALA A 118 -9.75 0.90 4.43
N LEU A 119 -8.80 1.12 5.32
CA LEU A 119 -8.93 2.10 6.40
C LEU A 119 -8.57 3.48 5.87
N ALA A 120 -9.34 4.49 6.23
CA ALA A 120 -8.94 5.86 6.01
C ALA A 120 -7.69 6.18 6.86
N PHE A 121 -6.71 6.88 6.30
CA PHE A 121 -5.50 7.26 7.02
C PHE A 121 -5.54 8.74 7.42
N ARG A 122 -5.25 9.02 8.69
CA ARG A 122 -5.08 10.37 9.20
C ARG A 122 -3.60 10.63 9.45
N ALA A 123 -2.97 11.43 8.63
CA ALA A 123 -1.58 11.82 8.82
C ALA A 123 -1.39 12.77 10.01
N PHE A 124 -0.15 12.88 10.49
CA PHE A 124 0.21 13.86 11.52
C PHE A 124 -0.21 15.27 11.11
N GLY A 125 -0.91 15.95 11.99
CA GLY A 125 -1.38 17.32 11.78
C GLY A 125 -2.67 17.44 10.94
N GLN A 126 -3.20 16.35 10.42
CA GLN A 126 -4.52 16.36 9.76
C GLN A 126 -5.66 16.27 10.77
N LEU A 127 -6.74 16.99 10.52
CA LEU A 127 -7.95 16.96 11.35
C LEU A 127 -8.86 15.76 11.02
N ARG A 128 -8.72 15.18 9.84
CA ARG A 128 -9.57 14.09 9.34
C ARG A 128 -8.73 13.00 8.72
N ALA A 129 -9.26 11.78 8.72
CA ALA A 129 -8.73 10.66 7.96
C ALA A 129 -9.30 10.67 6.53
N TYR A 130 -8.50 10.26 5.56
CA TYR A 130 -8.87 10.18 4.16
C TYR A 130 -8.58 8.80 3.60
N TRP A 131 -9.48 8.26 2.76
CA TRP A 131 -9.16 7.15 1.86
C TRP A 131 -8.31 7.66 0.69
N PRO A 132 -7.61 6.80 -0.06
CA PRO A 132 -6.95 7.23 -1.29
C PRO A 132 -7.95 7.75 -2.32
N ASP A 133 -9.13 7.16 -2.36
CA ASP A 133 -10.26 7.54 -3.17
C ASP A 133 -11.15 8.58 -2.46
N ARG A 134 -12.07 9.21 -3.18
CA ARG A 134 -13.03 10.16 -2.60
C ARG A 134 -13.90 9.53 -1.51
N THR A 135 -14.23 8.24 -1.66
CA THR A 135 -14.97 7.46 -0.68
C THR A 135 -14.36 6.07 -0.52
N SER A 136 -14.82 5.29 0.45
CA SER A 136 -14.38 3.91 0.67
C SER A 136 -14.70 2.94 -0.47
N THR A 137 -15.55 3.34 -1.42
CA THR A 137 -16.05 2.47 -2.50
C THR A 137 -15.76 2.97 -3.91
N THR A 138 -15.25 4.18 -4.08
CA THR A 138 -14.82 4.71 -5.37
C THR A 138 -13.42 4.23 -5.74
N PHE A 139 -13.01 4.41 -7.01
CA PHE A 139 -11.71 4.02 -7.55
C PHE A 139 -10.99 5.20 -8.21
N ASP A 140 -11.31 6.42 -7.79
CA ASP A 140 -10.89 7.64 -8.48
C ASP A 140 -9.57 8.23 -7.97
N LYS A 141 -8.99 7.71 -6.87
CA LYS A 141 -7.77 8.23 -6.24
C LYS A 141 -7.78 9.75 -6.04
N GLN A 142 -8.96 10.30 -5.80
CA GLN A 142 -9.16 11.75 -5.70
C GLN A 142 -8.31 12.36 -4.59
N ASN A 143 -8.34 11.79 -3.39
CA ASN A 143 -7.60 12.33 -2.25
C ASN A 143 -6.08 12.23 -2.39
N VAL A 144 -5.58 11.30 -3.23
CA VAL A 144 -4.15 11.25 -3.59
C VAL A 144 -3.80 12.43 -4.47
N ARG A 145 -4.59 12.68 -5.52
CA ARG A 145 -4.36 13.81 -6.45
C ARG A 145 -4.49 15.17 -5.77
N ASP A 146 -5.40 15.28 -4.81
CA ASP A 146 -5.65 16.52 -4.07
C ASP A 146 -4.64 16.72 -2.90
N GLY A 147 -3.73 15.77 -2.68
CA GLY A 147 -2.72 15.83 -1.62
C GLY A 147 -3.25 15.58 -0.21
N HIS A 148 -4.51 15.13 -0.06
CA HIS A 148 -5.09 14.80 1.25
C HIS A 148 -4.62 13.44 1.78
N TYR A 149 -4.35 12.48 0.89
CA TYR A 149 -3.88 11.14 1.25
C TYR A 149 -2.38 11.02 0.98
N PRO A 150 -1.53 10.97 2.03
CA PRO A 150 -0.08 11.06 1.85
C PRO A 150 0.62 9.72 1.61
N LEU A 151 -0.06 8.58 1.75
CA LEU A 151 0.53 7.26 1.58
C LEU A 151 0.65 6.91 0.09
N TRP A 152 1.54 7.59 -0.62
CA TRP A 152 1.82 7.34 -2.03
C TRP A 152 3.30 7.56 -2.33
N SER A 153 3.78 7.00 -3.42
CA SER A 153 5.13 7.22 -3.93
C SER A 153 5.15 7.16 -5.44
N TYR A 154 6.19 7.71 -6.03
CA TYR A 154 6.43 7.58 -7.46
C TYR A 154 6.82 6.14 -7.83
N VAL A 155 6.35 5.70 -8.99
CA VAL A 155 6.89 4.49 -9.63
C VAL A 155 8.22 4.86 -10.27
N GLN A 156 9.26 4.10 -9.94
CA GLN A 156 10.60 4.28 -10.51
C GLN A 156 10.88 3.17 -11.52
N TYR A 157 11.29 3.56 -12.71
CA TYR A 157 11.73 2.65 -13.75
C TYR A 157 13.25 2.70 -13.85
N LEU A 158 13.90 1.59 -13.59
CA LEU A 158 15.36 1.47 -13.63
C LEU A 158 15.76 0.58 -14.80
N THR A 159 16.69 1.05 -15.61
CA THR A 159 17.27 0.29 -16.73
C THR A 159 18.76 0.56 -16.85
N PRO A 160 19.57 -0.41 -17.27
CA PRO A 160 20.94 -0.15 -17.66
C PRO A 160 20.98 0.84 -18.83
N VAL A 161 21.85 1.84 -18.72
CA VAL A 161 22.08 2.84 -19.76
C VAL A 161 23.44 2.67 -20.42
N GLY A 162 23.52 2.96 -21.71
CA GLY A 162 24.77 3.04 -22.43
C GLY A 162 25.48 4.38 -22.20
N THR A 163 26.63 4.55 -22.82
CA THR A 163 27.45 5.78 -22.76
C THR A 163 26.73 7.03 -23.30
N ASN A 164 25.69 6.82 -24.09
CA ASN A 164 24.83 7.89 -24.64
C ASN A 164 23.67 8.28 -23.69
N GLY A 165 23.63 7.74 -22.48
CA GLY A 165 22.56 7.99 -21.49
C GLY A 165 21.18 7.37 -21.81
N LYS A 166 21.07 6.57 -22.88
CA LYS A 166 19.84 5.87 -23.27
C LYS A 166 19.85 4.43 -22.81
N ALA A 167 18.65 3.86 -22.65
CA ALA A 167 18.53 2.45 -22.31
C ALA A 167 19.26 1.57 -23.33
N THR A 168 19.96 0.55 -22.86
CA THR A 168 20.72 -0.37 -23.72
C THR A 168 19.86 -1.20 -24.65
N LYS A 169 18.58 -1.35 -24.34
CA LYS A 169 17.60 -2.03 -25.19
C LYS A 169 16.63 -1.00 -25.79
N ALA A 170 16.52 -0.99 -27.11
CA ALA A 170 15.69 -0.04 -27.85
C ALA A 170 14.21 -0.05 -27.41
N GLY A 171 13.61 -1.23 -27.20
CA GLY A 171 12.22 -1.32 -26.76
C GLY A 171 11.99 -0.73 -25.35
N VAL A 172 12.97 -0.85 -24.46
CA VAL A 172 12.90 -0.18 -23.13
C VAL A 172 13.00 1.33 -23.27
N GLN A 173 13.86 1.82 -24.17
CA GLN A 173 13.95 3.26 -24.43
C GLN A 173 12.63 3.81 -24.99
N THR A 174 11.99 3.10 -25.91
CA THR A 174 10.67 3.49 -26.45
C THR A 174 9.62 3.64 -25.35
N ILE A 175 9.56 2.67 -24.41
CA ILE A 175 8.65 2.76 -23.26
C ILE A 175 8.97 3.98 -22.39
N LEU A 176 10.24 4.23 -22.09
CA LEU A 176 10.66 5.39 -21.31
C LEU A 176 10.29 6.70 -21.99
N ASP A 177 10.53 6.78 -23.31
CA ASP A 177 10.19 7.95 -24.12
C ASP A 177 8.68 8.22 -24.09
N ALA A 178 7.85 7.18 -24.23
CA ALA A 178 6.39 7.28 -24.12
C ALA A 178 5.95 7.77 -22.72
N LEU A 179 6.52 7.20 -21.65
CA LEU A 179 6.18 7.57 -20.27
C LEU A 179 6.61 8.99 -19.90
N THR A 180 7.66 9.52 -20.55
CA THR A 180 8.17 10.90 -20.31
C THR A 180 7.57 11.94 -21.26
N GLY A 181 6.65 11.52 -22.15
CA GLY A 181 6.05 12.41 -23.16
C GLY A 181 6.98 12.78 -24.30
N ALA A 182 8.12 12.09 -24.48
CA ALA A 182 8.97 12.28 -25.63
C ALA A 182 8.28 11.72 -26.89
N PRO A 183 8.50 12.33 -28.08
CA PRO A 183 7.94 11.80 -29.32
C PRO A 183 8.42 10.37 -29.58
N VAL A 184 7.49 9.43 -29.70
CA VAL A 184 7.79 8.04 -30.02
C VAL A 184 7.14 7.66 -31.33
N THR A 185 7.86 6.92 -32.16
CA THR A 185 7.31 6.30 -33.36
C THR A 185 7.02 4.85 -33.01
N PHE A 186 5.73 4.50 -32.93
CA PHE A 186 5.31 3.11 -32.78
C PHE A 186 5.29 2.46 -34.17
N THR A 187 5.93 1.30 -34.30
CA THR A 187 5.69 0.43 -35.44
C THR A 187 4.30 -0.23 -35.30
N PRO A 188 3.60 -0.55 -36.41
CA PRO A 188 2.17 -0.88 -36.41
C PRO A 188 1.71 -2.11 -35.61
N ALA A 189 2.59 -2.72 -34.82
CA ALA A 189 2.25 -3.83 -33.92
C ALA A 189 1.76 -3.38 -32.52
N PHE A 190 1.76 -2.06 -32.24
CA PHE A 190 1.24 -1.47 -31.00
C PHE A 190 0.22 -0.41 -31.38
N ASP A 191 -1.05 -0.70 -31.19
CA ASP A 191 -2.08 0.33 -31.17
C ASP A 191 -1.84 1.21 -29.94
N PRO A 192 -1.76 2.54 -30.09
CA PRO A 192 -1.79 3.44 -28.94
C PRO A 192 -3.14 3.20 -28.25
N ILE A 193 -3.11 3.07 -26.93
CA ILE A 193 -4.32 3.10 -26.11
C ILE A 193 -4.87 4.50 -26.28
N ASP A 194 -5.99 4.62 -27.01
CA ASP A 194 -6.73 5.88 -27.10
C ASP A 194 -7.18 6.28 -25.69
N ASP A 195 -6.95 7.54 -25.32
CA ASP A 195 -7.37 8.16 -24.07
C ASP A 195 -8.91 8.24 -23.91
#